data_90fb61bfa12faad33a5b91f0229b07af
#
_entry.id   90fb61bfa12faad33a5b91f0229b07af
#
_cell.length_a   1.000
_cell.length_b   1.000
_cell.length_c   1.000
_cell.angle_alpha   90.00
_cell.angle_beta   90.00
_cell.angle_gamma   90.00
#
_symmetry.space_group_name_H-M   'P 1'
#
loop_
_entity.id
_entity.type
_entity.pdbx_description
1 polymer ?
#
loop_
_entity_poly.entity_id
_entity_poly.type
_entity_poly.pdbx_seq_one_letter_code
_entity_poly.pdbx_strand_id
1 'polypeptide(L)' 'MKELLTYIVQSLVDNPDQVSVTERKADGETIYEVRAAEGDKGKVIGRQGRIVKQIRILMRAVAQRKGKKVSVEIMD' A
#
# COMPACT_ATOMS: atom_id res chain seq x y z
N MET A 1 -3.44 -2.65 -10.38
CA MET A 1 -3.22 -2.86 -8.93
C MET A 1 -2.74 -1.62 -8.20
N LYS A 2 -1.87 -0.84 -8.82
CA LYS A 2 -1.39 0.40 -8.21
C LYS A 2 -2.55 1.35 -7.90
N GLU A 3 -3.49 1.47 -8.81
CA GLU A 3 -4.66 2.34 -8.65
C GLU A 3 -5.54 1.89 -7.48
N LEU A 4 -5.72 0.59 -7.33
CA LEU A 4 -6.49 0.05 -6.21
C LEU A 4 -5.82 0.39 -4.88
N LEU A 5 -4.52 0.17 -4.78
CA LEU A 5 -3.78 0.47 -3.56
C LEU A 5 -3.81 1.97 -3.25
N THR A 6 -3.63 2.80 -4.26
CA THR A 6 -3.70 4.25 -4.11
C THR A 6 -5.05 4.67 -3.56
N TYR A 7 -6.12 4.13 -4.13
CA TYR A 7 -7.47 4.45 -3.68
C TYR A 7 -7.70 4.05 -2.22
N ILE A 8 -7.25 2.84 -1.86
CA ILE A 8 -7.40 2.37 -0.48
C ILE A 8 -6.69 3.30 0.49
N VAL A 9 -5.44 3.67 0.20
CA VAL A 9 -4.66 4.54 1.07
C VAL A 9 -5.30 5.94 1.15
N GLN A 10 -5.71 6.49 0.01
CA GLN A 10 -6.36 7.80 -0.01
C GLN A 10 -7.63 7.83 0.83
N SER A 11 -8.33 6.70 0.91
CA SER A 11 -9.57 6.60 1.67
C SER A 11 -9.34 6.61 3.19
N LEU A 12 -8.11 6.36 3.63
CA LEU A 12 -7.77 6.25 5.05
C LEU A 12 -7.21 7.54 5.64
N VAL A 13 -6.78 8.48 4.81
CA VAL A 13 -5.97 9.61 5.27
C VAL A 13 -6.74 10.92 5.16
N ASP A 14 -6.22 11.95 5.86
CA ASP A 14 -6.80 13.30 5.82
C ASP A 14 -6.30 14.10 4.62
N ASN A 15 -5.13 13.75 4.10
CA ASN A 15 -4.50 14.46 2.98
C ASN A 15 -4.29 13.53 1.80
N PRO A 16 -5.38 13.14 1.11
CA PRO A 16 -5.26 12.17 0.01
C PRO A 16 -4.44 12.67 -1.16
N ASP A 17 -4.33 13.98 -1.34
CA ASP A 17 -3.52 14.57 -2.41
C ASP A 17 -2.02 14.38 -2.17
N GLN A 18 -1.62 14.02 -0.96
CA GLN A 18 -0.22 13.74 -0.64
C GLN A 18 0.14 12.26 -0.67
N VAL A 19 -0.81 11.41 -1.02
CA VAL A 19 -0.54 9.99 -1.17
C VAL A 19 0.13 9.74 -2.52
N SER A 20 1.22 8.99 -2.51
CA SER A 20 1.82 8.51 -3.75
C SER A 20 2.18 7.04 -3.60
N VAL A 21 2.04 6.30 -4.68
CA VAL A 21 2.41 4.89 -4.73
C VAL A 21 3.32 4.71 -5.94
N THR A 22 4.51 4.21 -5.69
CA THR A 22 5.46 3.91 -6.75
C THR A 22 5.69 2.41 -6.82
N GLU A 23 6.03 1.92 -8.00
CA GLU A 23 6.32 0.51 -8.21
C GLU A 23 7.82 0.31 -8.38
N ARG A 24 8.34 -0.72 -7.74
CA ARG A 24 9.71 -1.16 -7.93
C ARG A 24 9.69 -2.66 -8.17
N LYS A 25 10.45 -3.12 -9.14
CA LYS A 25 10.52 -4.55 -9.44
C LYS A 25 11.84 -5.11 -8.97
N ALA A 26 11.80 -6.24 -8.28
CA ALA A 26 12.99 -6.90 -7.76
C ALA A 26 12.70 -8.40 -7.68
N ASP A 27 13.57 -9.19 -8.32
CA ASP A 27 13.52 -10.66 -8.24
C ASP A 27 12.16 -11.25 -8.61
N GLY A 28 11.52 -10.67 -9.65
CA GLY A 28 10.23 -11.16 -10.11
C GLY A 28 9.05 -10.73 -9.26
N GLU A 29 9.28 -9.88 -8.28
CA GLU A 29 8.25 -9.35 -7.40
C GLU A 29 8.04 -7.86 -7.66
N THR A 30 6.79 -7.40 -7.56
CA THR A 30 6.49 -5.97 -7.61
C THR A 30 6.37 -5.46 -6.19
N ILE A 31 7.12 -4.43 -5.87
CA ILE A 31 7.08 -3.80 -4.55
C ILE A 31 6.41 -2.44 -4.70
N TYR A 32 5.30 -2.26 -4.02
CA TYR A 32 4.59 -0.98 -3.99
C TYR A 32 5.07 -0.18 -2.80
N GLU A 33 5.64 0.97 -3.08
CA GLU A 33 6.14 1.88 -2.04
C GLU A 33 5.12 2.99 -1.85
N VAL A 34 4.54 3.03 -0.68
CA VAL A 34 3.46 3.96 -0.34
C VAL A 34 4.01 5.10 0.50
N ARG A 35 3.72 6.33 0.07
CA ARG A 35 4.07 7.54 0.83
C ARG A 35 2.81 8.32 1.11
N ALA A 36 2.75 8.90 2.30
CA ALA A 36 1.63 9.73 2.73
C ALA A 36 2.17 10.91 3.52
N ALA A 37 1.31 11.89 3.78
CA ALA A 37 1.67 13.00 4.64
C ALA A 37 2.13 12.48 6.00
N GLU A 38 3.06 13.18 6.63
CA GLU A 38 3.69 12.68 7.85
C GLU A 38 2.65 12.38 8.95
N GLY A 39 1.67 13.24 9.12
CA GLY A 39 0.63 13.01 10.10
C GLY A 39 -0.35 11.91 9.75
N ASP A 40 -0.30 11.38 8.54
CA ASP A 40 -1.24 10.38 8.05
C ASP A 40 -0.70 8.95 8.06
N LYS A 41 0.60 8.77 8.24
CA LYS A 41 1.18 7.42 8.21
C LYS A 41 0.54 6.49 9.22
N GLY A 42 0.27 6.99 10.43
CA GLY A 42 -0.35 6.18 11.47
C GLY A 42 -1.73 5.67 11.07
N LYS A 43 -2.43 6.39 10.20
CA LYS A 43 -3.75 5.99 9.72
C LYS A 43 -3.67 4.86 8.70
N VAL A 44 -2.58 4.78 7.98
CA VAL A 44 -2.35 3.70 7.02
C VAL A 44 -1.84 2.45 7.74
N ILE A 45 -0.98 2.63 8.73
CA ILE A 45 -0.43 1.52 9.50
C ILE A 45 -1.48 0.95 10.45
N GLY A 46 -2.19 1.83 11.15
CA GLY A 46 -3.19 1.43 12.13
C GLY A 46 -2.59 0.98 13.44
N ARG A 47 -3.45 0.78 14.43
CA ARG A 47 -3.01 0.36 15.75
C ARG A 47 -2.35 -1.02 15.64
N GLN A 48 -1.11 -1.11 16.11
CA GLN A 48 -0.34 -2.35 16.09
C GLN A 48 -0.15 -2.91 14.68
N GLY A 49 -0.20 -2.04 13.66
CA GLY A 49 0.00 -2.46 12.29
C GLY A 49 -1.16 -3.21 11.67
N ARG A 50 -2.35 -3.16 12.27
CA ARG A 50 -3.49 -3.96 11.81
C ARG A 50 -4.01 -3.54 10.44
N ILE A 51 -4.02 -2.25 10.16
CA ILE A 51 -4.55 -1.77 8.89
C ILE A 51 -3.61 -2.16 7.73
N VAL A 52 -2.32 -1.90 7.88
CA VAL A 52 -1.37 -2.24 6.84
C VAL A 52 -1.30 -3.75 6.62
N LYS A 53 -1.49 -4.53 7.68
CA LYS A 53 -1.54 -5.98 7.55
C LYS A 53 -2.69 -6.41 6.65
N GLN A 54 -3.87 -5.82 6.85
CA GLN A 54 -5.04 -6.14 6.03
C GLN A 54 -4.86 -5.68 4.58
N ILE A 55 -4.23 -4.53 4.38
CA ILE A 55 -3.91 -4.05 3.05
C ILE A 55 -3.02 -5.06 2.33
N ARG A 56 -1.99 -5.56 3.02
CA ARG A 56 -1.08 -6.55 2.44
C ARG A 56 -1.80 -7.83 2.06
N ILE A 57 -2.69 -8.31 2.92
CA ILE A 57 -3.47 -9.52 2.64
C ILE A 57 -4.33 -9.32 1.39
N LEU A 58 -5.03 -8.19 1.32
CA LEU A 58 -5.89 -7.89 0.17
C LEU A 58 -5.08 -7.81 -1.13
N MET A 59 -3.97 -7.09 -1.10
CA MET A 59 -3.15 -6.92 -2.30
C MET A 59 -2.56 -8.23 -2.78
N ARG A 60 -2.13 -9.10 -1.85
CA ARG A 60 -1.64 -10.42 -2.21
C ARG A 60 -2.73 -11.28 -2.83
N ALA A 61 -3.94 -11.22 -2.30
CA ALA A 61 -5.05 -11.98 -2.84
C ALA A 61 -5.36 -11.58 -4.29
N VAL A 62 -5.39 -10.26 -4.55
CA VAL A 62 -5.64 -9.75 -5.90
C VAL A 62 -4.51 -10.15 -6.85
N ALA A 63 -3.27 -10.02 -6.39
CA ALA A 63 -2.10 -10.36 -7.20
C ALA A 63 -2.06 -11.84 -7.53
N GLN A 64 -2.42 -12.69 -6.57
CA GLN A 64 -2.42 -14.13 -6.76
C GLN A 64 -3.36 -14.54 -7.89
N ARG A 65 -4.50 -13.89 -7.97
CA ARG A 65 -5.46 -14.16 -9.07
C ARG A 65 -4.87 -13.82 -10.43
N LYS A 66 -3.90 -12.91 -10.48
CA LYS A 66 -3.23 -12.50 -11.71
C LYS A 66 -1.90 -13.21 -11.93
N GLY A 67 -1.56 -14.18 -11.07
CA GLY A 67 -0.31 -14.90 -11.14
C GLY A 67 0.90 -14.05 -10.84
N LYS A 68 0.75 -13.02 -9.99
CA LYS A 68 1.82 -12.08 -9.66
C LYS A 68 2.17 -12.15 -8.19
N LYS A 69 3.41 -11.76 -7.88
CA LYS A 69 3.87 -11.60 -6.50
C LYS A 69 4.04 -10.13 -6.21
N VAL A 70 3.45 -9.65 -5.11
CA VAL A 70 3.54 -8.25 -4.72
C VAL A 70 3.83 -8.12 -3.23
N SER A 71 4.43 -7.02 -2.87
CA SER A 71 4.56 -6.60 -1.47
C SER A 71 4.25 -5.12 -1.36
N VAL A 72 3.93 -4.67 -0.16
CA VAL A 72 3.59 -3.28 0.12
C VAL A 72 4.48 -2.78 1.24
N GLU A 73 5.16 -1.66 1.00
CA GLU A 73 6.02 -1.01 1.98
C GLU A 73 5.52 0.40 2.22
N ILE A 74 5.43 0.78 3.49
CA ILE A 74 5.09 2.14 3.88
C ILE A 74 6.40 2.88 4.10
N MET A 75 6.63 3.89 3.28
CA MET A 75 7.89 4.64 3.27
C MET A 75 7.83 5.85 4.20
N ASP A 76 8.97 6.26 4.68
CA ASP A 76 9.09 7.47 5.49
C ASP A 76 9.16 8.75 4.68
#